data_6137b46dd75b003d1c503c02e32be038
#
_entry.id   6137b46dd75b003d1c503c02e32be038
#
_cell.length_a   1.000
_cell.length_b   1.000
_cell.length_c   1.000
_cell.angle_alpha   90.00
_cell.angle_beta   90.00
_cell.angle_gamma   90.00
#
_symmetry.space_group_name_H-M   'P 1'
#
loop_
_entity.id
_entity.type
_entity.pdbx_description
1 polymer ?
#
loop_
_entity_poly.entity_id
_entity_poly.type
_entity_poly.pdbx_seq_one_letter_code
_entity_poly.pdbx_strand_id
1 'polypeptide(L)'
;MAAYSVYHTLPGRRQASGTRVTIAVVFSLSLFIPRAVLGQQYDLLIKNGHLIDPKNQINSKKDIAIAAGKIAKVADEIAVAQSKKVIDARGLYVVPGLIDIHTHVFVGTKPDKFADGIYSVSPDDFTFKSGVTTVVDAGTSGWRNFPLFKEQVIDKSQTRVLAFVNIAGSGMSGKPMQENIDDMNADSVALVAKIYQAIIVGVKIGHYEGSDWAPFEKALEASRQSNTPLFVECHLPQFTLEDQLRKMRPGDIITHSFEEVSERMPVVDDKEKVRGFVLAAKQRGVLFDVGHGGAGFWFSQAIPAYQQGLSPNTFGSDLHRFSMNAGMKNMLNIMSKYMAIGMAVEDVITRATWNAAKSIKRDDLGNLNEGAIADIALLSVQTGKFGFVDAAGSRLEGTRKLEAELTIREGKIVWDLNGLAAKPWKQ
;
A
#
# COMPACT_ATOMS: atom_id res chain seq x y z
N MET A 1 30.62 -31.88 53.83
CA MET A 1 31.02 -33.16 54.43
C MET A 1 32.52 -33.26 54.46
N ALA A 2 33.00 -33.45 55.65
CA ALA A 2 34.23 -34.09 56.14
C ALA A 2 35.59 -33.48 55.71
N ALA A 3 36.15 -32.86 56.71
CA ALA A 3 37.57 -32.63 56.93
C ALA A 3 38.33 -33.93 57.20
N TYR A 4 39.58 -34.01 56.79
CA TYR A 4 40.54 -34.89 57.42
C TYR A 4 41.83 -34.11 57.68
N SER A 5 42.13 -34.04 58.98
CA SER A 5 43.41 -33.56 59.57
C SER A 5 44.32 -34.76 59.77
N VAL A 6 45.57 -34.66 59.45
CA VAL A 6 46.62 -35.58 59.99
C VAL A 6 47.75 -34.70 60.52
N TYR A 7 47.93 -34.85 61.83
CA TYR A 7 49.08 -34.38 62.63
C TYR A 7 50.23 -35.40 62.50
N HIS A 8 51.44 -34.88 62.31
CA HIS A 8 52.66 -35.56 62.77
C HIS A 8 53.60 -34.55 63.44
N THR A 9 53.97 -34.94 64.69
CA THR A 9 54.80 -34.24 65.61
C THR A 9 56.29 -34.69 65.57
N LEU A 10 57.19 -33.76 65.76
CA LEU A 10 58.34 -33.55 66.61
C LEU A 10 59.74 -33.75 65.98
N PRO A 11 60.87 -33.25 66.57
CA PRO A 11 61.08 -32.06 67.39
C PRO A 11 62.43 -31.31 67.05
N GLY A 12 62.65 -30.14 67.63
CA GLY A 12 64.03 -29.75 67.87
C GLY A 12 64.49 -28.32 67.45
N ARG A 13 64.40 -27.40 68.39
CA ARG A 13 65.24 -26.20 68.65
C ARG A 13 66.15 -25.60 67.61
N ARG A 14 65.93 -24.30 67.29
CA ARG A 14 66.87 -23.19 67.59
C ARG A 14 66.25 -21.81 67.30
N GLN A 15 66.37 -20.89 68.23
CA GLN A 15 65.99 -19.48 68.05
C GLN A 15 66.89 -18.79 66.98
N ALA A 16 66.30 -18.04 66.09
CA ALA A 16 66.91 -16.94 65.37
C ALA A 16 65.86 -15.87 65.11
N SER A 17 66.14 -14.66 65.58
CA SER A 17 65.37 -13.45 65.33
C SER A 17 65.25 -13.21 63.81
N GLY A 18 64.11 -13.22 63.24
CA GLY A 18 63.91 -12.90 61.83
C GLY A 18 62.64 -12.05 61.66
N THR A 19 62.88 -10.87 61.15
CA THR A 19 61.88 -9.84 60.77
C THR A 19 60.76 -10.44 59.96
N ARG A 20 59.51 -10.33 60.44
CA ARG A 20 58.37 -10.75 59.71
C ARG A 20 58.04 -9.78 58.60
N VAL A 21 58.28 -10.13 57.33
CA VAL A 21 57.81 -9.44 56.16
C VAL A 21 56.40 -10.09 55.85
N THR A 22 55.33 -9.33 56.08
CA THR A 22 53.99 -9.73 55.72
C THR A 22 53.77 -9.37 54.23
N ILE A 23 53.81 -10.35 53.34
CA ILE A 23 53.44 -10.17 51.93
C ILE A 23 51.91 -10.26 51.89
N ALA A 24 51.26 -9.12 51.71
CA ALA A 24 49.83 -9.07 51.39
C ALA A 24 49.64 -9.39 49.91
N VAL A 25 49.18 -10.60 49.58
CA VAL A 25 48.76 -10.99 48.25
C VAL A 25 47.36 -10.39 48.02
N VAL A 26 47.27 -9.28 47.31
CA VAL A 26 46.00 -8.71 46.85
C VAL A 26 45.50 -9.55 45.68
N PHE A 27 44.55 -10.41 45.90
CA PHE A 27 43.78 -11.08 44.83
C PHE A 27 42.86 -10.06 44.23
N SER A 28 43.25 -9.46 43.06
CA SER A 28 42.32 -8.71 42.23
C SER A 28 41.33 -9.65 41.59
N LEU A 29 40.13 -9.73 42.17
CA LEU A 29 38.98 -10.44 41.59
C LEU A 29 38.48 -9.60 40.39
N SER A 30 38.98 -9.86 39.20
CA SER A 30 38.47 -9.30 37.98
C SER A 30 37.05 -9.89 37.78
N LEU A 31 36.02 -9.11 38.09
CA LEU A 31 34.63 -9.40 37.72
C LEU A 31 34.54 -9.41 36.20
N PHE A 32 34.67 -10.58 35.61
CA PHE A 32 34.24 -10.81 34.23
C PHE A 32 32.72 -10.68 34.22
N ILE A 33 32.18 -9.49 33.97
CA ILE A 33 30.78 -9.31 33.59
C ILE A 33 30.68 -9.89 32.16
N PRO A 34 29.98 -11.03 31.97
CA PRO A 34 29.76 -11.53 30.62
C PRO A 34 28.97 -10.43 29.89
N ARG A 35 29.56 -9.75 28.91
CA ARG A 35 28.81 -9.01 27.94
C ARG A 35 27.90 -10.02 27.27
N ALA A 36 26.63 -9.97 27.60
CA ALA A 36 25.61 -10.68 26.83
C ALA A 36 25.84 -10.29 25.38
N VAL A 37 26.32 -11.23 24.58
CA VAL A 37 26.31 -11.12 23.14
C VAL A 37 24.84 -11.10 22.80
N LEU A 38 24.25 -9.90 22.66
CA LEU A 38 22.91 -9.73 22.12
C LEU A 38 22.97 -10.33 20.71
N GLY A 39 22.47 -11.55 20.57
CA GLY A 39 22.38 -12.20 19.29
C GLY A 39 21.61 -11.29 18.32
N GLN A 40 21.88 -11.42 17.03
CA GLN A 40 21.18 -10.65 16.00
C GLN A 40 19.68 -10.96 16.07
N GLN A 41 18.93 -10.07 16.71
CA GLN A 41 17.50 -10.21 17.02
C GLN A 41 16.63 -9.92 15.80
N TYR A 42 17.14 -9.07 14.89
CA TYR A 42 16.39 -8.60 13.74
C TYR A 42 16.96 -9.15 12.42
N ASP A 43 16.09 -9.45 11.47
CA ASP A 43 16.50 -9.90 10.14
C ASP A 43 17.00 -8.72 9.29
N LEU A 44 16.33 -7.56 9.44
CA LEU A 44 16.62 -6.34 8.69
C LEU A 44 16.42 -5.12 9.59
N LEU A 45 17.30 -4.14 9.44
CA LEU A 45 17.22 -2.84 10.11
C LEU A 45 17.34 -1.72 9.06
N ILE A 46 16.34 -0.87 8.98
CA ILE A 46 16.33 0.35 8.18
C ILE A 46 16.72 1.51 9.10
N LYS A 47 17.82 2.18 8.79
CA LYS A 47 18.38 3.25 9.61
C LYS A 47 18.26 4.61 8.94
N ASN A 48 18.15 5.64 9.80
CA ASN A 48 18.29 7.04 9.41
C ASN A 48 17.24 7.60 8.45
N GLY A 49 16.20 6.84 8.12
CA GLY A 49 15.16 7.30 7.19
C GLY A 49 14.23 8.33 7.81
N HIS A 50 13.60 9.15 6.97
CA HIS A 50 12.50 10.03 7.37
C HIS A 50 11.20 9.22 7.31
N LEU A 51 10.72 8.76 8.45
CA LEU A 51 9.51 7.94 8.55
C LEU A 51 8.26 8.80 8.43
N ILE A 52 7.36 8.42 7.51
CA ILE A 52 6.01 8.96 7.42
C ILE A 52 5.04 7.79 7.60
N ASP A 53 4.37 7.76 8.74
CA ASP A 53 3.31 6.80 9.06
C ASP A 53 2.06 7.56 9.51
N PRO A 54 1.12 7.81 8.59
CA PRO A 54 -0.04 8.66 8.87
C PRO A 54 -0.98 8.09 9.93
N LYS A 55 -1.10 6.76 10.05
CA LYS A 55 -1.90 6.12 11.09
C LYS A 55 -1.39 6.47 12.48
N ASN A 56 -0.09 6.46 12.66
CA ASN A 56 0.59 6.69 13.94
C ASN A 56 1.02 8.16 14.12
N GLN A 57 0.68 9.05 13.19
CA GLN A 57 1.05 10.47 13.22
C GLN A 57 2.57 10.68 13.33
N ILE A 58 3.35 9.79 12.71
CA ILE A 58 4.81 9.89 12.68
C ILE A 58 5.21 10.60 11.39
N ASN A 59 5.99 11.66 11.53
CA ASN A 59 6.64 12.40 10.45
C ASN A 59 8.00 12.91 10.97
N SER A 60 8.95 11.98 11.11
CA SER A 60 10.27 12.27 11.71
C SER A 60 11.29 11.20 11.39
N LYS A 61 12.56 11.48 11.66
CA LYS A 61 13.63 10.48 11.55
C LYS A 61 13.42 9.36 12.57
N LYS A 62 13.39 8.10 12.10
CA LYS A 62 13.26 6.88 12.91
C LYS A 62 14.02 5.74 12.25
N ASP A 63 14.37 4.76 13.09
CA ASP A 63 14.85 3.45 12.66
C ASP A 63 13.71 2.43 12.73
N ILE A 64 13.70 1.45 11.82
CA ILE A 64 12.74 0.35 11.80
C ILE A 64 13.50 -0.97 11.80
N ALA A 65 13.21 -1.84 12.75
CA ALA A 65 13.69 -3.22 12.78
C ALA A 65 12.59 -4.19 12.35
N ILE A 66 12.97 -5.19 11.56
CA ILE A 66 12.09 -6.22 11.01
C ILE A 66 12.57 -7.58 11.48
N ALA A 67 11.66 -8.41 11.97
CA ALA A 67 11.91 -9.80 12.31
C ALA A 67 10.73 -10.67 11.90
N ALA A 68 11.00 -11.86 11.35
CA ALA A 68 10.00 -12.82 10.92
C ALA A 68 8.88 -12.22 10.05
N GLY A 69 9.24 -11.32 9.13
CA GLY A 69 8.31 -10.67 8.20
C GLY A 69 7.43 -9.58 8.80
N LYS A 70 7.66 -9.18 10.04
CA LYS A 70 6.89 -8.16 10.77
C LYS A 70 7.75 -7.00 11.23
N ILE A 71 7.13 -5.84 11.42
CA ILE A 71 7.74 -4.72 12.12
C ILE A 71 7.96 -5.13 13.58
N ALA A 72 9.22 -5.27 13.99
CA ALA A 72 9.58 -5.68 15.33
C ALA A 72 9.76 -4.48 16.26
N LYS A 73 10.26 -3.34 15.74
CA LYS A 73 10.49 -2.13 16.51
C LYS A 73 10.55 -0.90 15.63
N VAL A 74 9.99 0.21 16.13
CA VAL A 74 10.16 1.57 15.59
C VAL A 74 10.71 2.45 16.71
N ALA A 75 11.88 3.07 16.52
CA ALA A 75 12.53 3.87 17.55
C ALA A 75 13.39 4.98 16.93
N ASP A 76 13.83 5.95 17.78
CA ASP A 76 14.76 7.00 17.35
C ASP A 76 16.13 6.42 16.97
N GLU A 77 16.55 5.38 17.68
CA GLU A 77 17.80 4.68 17.42
C GLU A 77 17.69 3.18 17.77
N ILE A 78 18.18 2.34 16.87
CA ILE A 78 18.33 0.89 17.08
C ILE A 78 19.77 0.51 16.76
N ALA A 79 20.43 -0.21 17.69
CA ALA A 79 21.82 -0.60 17.53
C ALA A 79 22.03 -1.55 16.34
N VAL A 80 22.98 -1.24 15.47
CA VAL A 80 23.32 -2.03 14.27
C VAL A 80 23.66 -3.49 14.60
N ALA A 81 24.33 -3.71 15.74
CA ALA A 81 24.73 -5.06 16.19
C ALA A 81 23.55 -6.02 16.43
N GLN A 82 22.31 -5.51 16.56
CA GLN A 82 21.11 -6.31 16.76
C GLN A 82 20.50 -6.87 15.47
N SER A 83 21.05 -6.53 14.28
CA SER A 83 20.47 -6.93 13.01
C SER A 83 21.45 -7.70 12.15
N LYS A 84 20.92 -8.68 11.39
CA LYS A 84 21.69 -9.44 10.39
C LYS A 84 22.05 -8.61 9.16
N LYS A 85 21.15 -7.69 8.77
CA LYS A 85 21.32 -6.82 7.62
C LYS A 85 20.87 -5.39 7.97
N VAL A 86 21.61 -4.40 7.49
CA VAL A 86 21.32 -2.98 7.72
C VAL A 86 21.21 -2.27 6.39
N ILE A 87 20.21 -1.42 6.25
CA ILE A 87 20.00 -0.51 5.12
C ILE A 87 20.08 0.92 5.64
N ASP A 88 20.92 1.72 5.05
CA ASP A 88 21.00 3.15 5.34
C ASP A 88 20.03 3.92 4.44
N ALA A 89 18.96 4.45 5.03
CA ALA A 89 17.90 5.18 4.35
C ALA A 89 18.06 6.72 4.48
N ARG A 90 19.28 7.22 4.68
CA ARG A 90 19.52 8.67 4.75
C ARG A 90 19.07 9.36 3.47
N GLY A 91 18.30 10.44 3.63
CA GLY A 91 17.73 11.19 2.51
C GLY A 91 16.50 10.57 1.85
N LEU A 92 16.04 9.43 2.36
CA LEU A 92 14.86 8.74 1.87
C LEU A 92 13.69 8.88 2.85
N TYR A 93 12.49 8.90 2.29
CA TYR A 93 11.26 8.68 3.03
C TYR A 93 11.02 7.18 3.20
N VAL A 94 10.77 6.76 4.43
CA VAL A 94 10.39 5.37 4.77
C VAL A 94 8.91 5.38 5.09
N VAL A 95 8.11 4.70 4.27
CA VAL A 95 6.65 4.75 4.34
C VAL A 95 6.06 3.34 4.35
N PRO A 96 4.83 3.14 4.83
CA PRO A 96 4.11 1.89 4.60
C PRO A 96 4.11 1.54 3.11
N GLY A 97 4.16 0.26 2.78
CA GLY A 97 4.00 -0.16 1.39
C GLY A 97 2.75 0.45 0.76
N LEU A 98 2.89 1.00 -0.43
CA LEU A 98 1.80 1.69 -1.10
C LEU A 98 0.69 0.70 -1.47
N ILE A 99 -0.56 1.19 -1.45
CA ILE A 99 -1.77 0.43 -1.75
C ILE A 99 -2.47 1.08 -2.95
N ASP A 100 -2.58 0.34 -4.03
CA ASP A 100 -3.30 0.73 -5.24
C ASP A 100 -4.68 0.09 -5.24
N ILE A 101 -5.72 0.88 -5.02
CA ILE A 101 -7.09 0.34 -4.89
C ILE A 101 -7.84 0.19 -6.21
N HIS A 102 -7.19 0.47 -7.35
CA HIS A 102 -7.82 0.36 -8.65
C HIS A 102 -6.83 -0.24 -9.66
N THR A 103 -6.93 -1.54 -9.87
CA THR A 103 -6.10 -2.28 -10.84
C THR A 103 -6.90 -3.36 -11.54
N HIS A 104 -6.39 -3.86 -12.67
CA HIS A 104 -6.95 -4.98 -13.41
C HIS A 104 -5.87 -6.04 -13.58
N VAL A 105 -5.92 -7.06 -12.72
CA VAL A 105 -4.83 -8.05 -12.59
C VAL A 105 -5.28 -9.50 -12.79
N PHE A 106 -6.53 -9.74 -13.18
CA PHE A 106 -6.98 -11.08 -13.58
C PHE A 106 -6.46 -11.42 -14.99
N VAL A 107 -5.14 -11.45 -15.12
CA VAL A 107 -4.44 -11.77 -16.37
C VAL A 107 -4.68 -13.22 -16.78
N GLY A 108 -4.80 -13.45 -18.08
CA GLY A 108 -5.00 -14.75 -18.67
C GLY A 108 -4.76 -14.71 -20.18
N THR A 109 -5.34 -15.65 -20.90
CA THR A 109 -5.09 -15.85 -22.34
C THR A 109 -6.24 -15.40 -23.24
N LYS A 110 -7.39 -15.05 -22.68
CA LYS A 110 -8.53 -14.63 -23.49
C LYS A 110 -8.22 -13.34 -24.25
N PRO A 111 -8.35 -13.33 -25.58
CA PRO A 111 -8.14 -12.12 -26.35
C PRO A 111 -9.26 -11.10 -26.02
N ASP A 112 -8.93 -9.82 -26.08
CA ASP A 112 -9.88 -8.70 -25.95
C ASP A 112 -10.73 -8.72 -24.68
N LYS A 113 -10.21 -9.26 -23.56
CA LYS A 113 -10.87 -9.31 -22.26
C LYS A 113 -9.94 -8.83 -21.15
N PHE A 114 -10.59 -8.31 -20.09
CA PHE A 114 -9.94 -8.12 -18.80
C PHE A 114 -9.99 -9.40 -17.96
N ALA A 115 -11.19 -10.01 -17.82
CA ALA A 115 -11.35 -11.23 -17.04
C ALA A 115 -10.66 -12.42 -17.71
N ASP A 116 -9.66 -12.99 -17.06
CA ASP A 116 -8.84 -14.10 -17.58
C ASP A 116 -8.25 -13.78 -18.97
N GLY A 117 -7.87 -12.51 -19.16
CA GLY A 117 -7.55 -11.96 -20.47
C GLY A 117 -6.28 -11.12 -20.53
N ILE A 118 -5.89 -10.79 -21.77
CA ILE A 118 -4.64 -10.07 -22.08
C ILE A 118 -4.72 -8.57 -21.82
N TYR A 119 -5.89 -8.01 -21.47
CA TYR A 119 -6.02 -6.60 -21.09
C TYR A 119 -5.61 -6.34 -19.65
N SER A 120 -5.74 -7.34 -18.78
CA SER A 120 -5.17 -7.34 -17.43
C SER A 120 -3.66 -7.58 -17.45
N VAL A 121 -2.97 -7.23 -16.38
CA VAL A 121 -1.51 -7.38 -16.24
C VAL A 121 -1.15 -8.19 -15.01
N SER A 122 0.01 -8.86 -15.05
CA SER A 122 0.56 -9.52 -13.87
C SER A 122 0.98 -8.46 -12.85
N PRO A 123 0.49 -8.51 -11.60
CA PRO A 123 0.79 -7.46 -10.63
C PRO A 123 2.30 -7.36 -10.32
N ASP A 124 3.01 -8.48 -10.18
CA ASP A 124 4.42 -8.50 -9.80
C ASP A 124 5.34 -7.82 -10.81
N ASP A 125 4.91 -7.69 -12.07
CA ASP A 125 5.69 -7.03 -13.13
C ASP A 125 5.69 -5.49 -12.99
N PHE A 126 4.75 -4.93 -12.22
CA PHE A 126 4.53 -3.47 -12.19
C PHE A 126 4.57 -2.84 -10.80
N THR A 127 4.20 -3.58 -9.76
CA THR A 127 3.92 -3.04 -8.43
C THR A 127 5.19 -2.66 -7.67
N PHE A 128 6.13 -3.57 -7.52
CA PHE A 128 7.27 -3.39 -6.62
C PHE A 128 8.20 -2.24 -7.03
N LYS A 129 8.40 -2.04 -8.34
CA LYS A 129 9.21 -0.92 -8.86
C LYS A 129 8.60 0.46 -8.62
N SER A 130 7.35 0.51 -8.15
CA SER A 130 6.67 1.74 -7.75
C SER A 130 6.33 1.79 -6.26
N GLY A 131 6.93 0.95 -5.43
CA GLY A 131 6.68 0.95 -3.98
C GLY A 131 5.34 0.33 -3.56
N VAL A 132 4.55 -0.20 -4.51
CA VAL A 132 3.25 -0.80 -4.24
C VAL A 132 3.43 -2.23 -3.76
N THR A 133 2.87 -2.56 -2.60
CA THR A 133 2.92 -3.91 -2.00
C THR A 133 1.56 -4.59 -2.01
N THR A 134 0.49 -3.81 -2.19
CA THR A 134 -0.89 -4.29 -2.20
C THR A 134 -1.65 -3.64 -3.35
N VAL A 135 -2.36 -4.45 -4.11
CA VAL A 135 -3.31 -3.99 -5.13
C VAL A 135 -4.71 -4.50 -4.82
N VAL A 136 -5.72 -3.74 -5.27
CA VAL A 136 -7.09 -4.21 -5.28
C VAL A 136 -7.55 -4.29 -6.74
N ASP A 137 -7.88 -5.51 -7.18
CA ASP A 137 -8.49 -5.70 -8.49
C ASP A 137 -9.89 -5.08 -8.50
N ALA A 138 -10.15 -4.20 -9.46
CA ALA A 138 -11.37 -3.41 -9.50
C ALA A 138 -12.50 -4.12 -10.28
N GLY A 139 -12.81 -5.34 -9.87
CA GLY A 139 -13.96 -6.09 -10.38
C GLY A 139 -13.71 -6.73 -11.74
N THR A 140 -12.45 -7.06 -12.03
CA THR A 140 -12.13 -7.85 -13.22
C THR A 140 -12.81 -9.21 -13.17
N SER A 141 -12.90 -9.81 -11.96
CA SER A 141 -13.72 -11.01 -11.72
C SER A 141 -15.09 -10.66 -11.13
N GLY A 142 -16.08 -11.48 -11.46
CA GLY A 142 -17.38 -11.55 -10.79
C GLY A 142 -17.48 -12.77 -9.90
N TRP A 143 -18.67 -12.99 -9.31
CA TRP A 143 -18.90 -14.08 -8.36
C TRP A 143 -18.73 -15.48 -8.97
N ARG A 144 -18.94 -15.65 -10.30
CA ARG A 144 -18.80 -16.95 -10.97
C ARG A 144 -17.35 -17.38 -11.17
N ASN A 145 -16.48 -16.46 -11.53
CA ASN A 145 -15.10 -16.74 -11.90
C ASN A 145 -14.06 -16.29 -10.83
N PHE A 146 -14.51 -15.84 -9.67
CA PHE A 146 -13.63 -15.48 -8.57
C PHE A 146 -12.71 -16.63 -8.10
N PRO A 147 -13.20 -17.90 -7.97
CA PRO A 147 -12.33 -19.01 -7.63
C PRO A 147 -11.19 -19.21 -8.62
N LEU A 148 -11.45 -19.05 -9.92
CA LEU A 148 -10.42 -19.12 -10.96
C LEU A 148 -9.40 -17.97 -10.82
N PHE A 149 -9.87 -16.74 -10.60
CA PHE A 149 -9.00 -15.60 -10.36
C PHE A 149 -8.09 -15.82 -9.15
N LYS A 150 -8.66 -16.36 -8.07
CA LYS A 150 -7.89 -16.70 -6.87
C LYS A 150 -6.79 -17.72 -7.17
N GLU A 151 -7.12 -18.82 -7.80
CA GLU A 151 -6.17 -19.90 -8.13
C GLU A 151 -5.10 -19.42 -9.12
N GLN A 152 -5.50 -18.68 -10.13
CA GLN A 152 -4.62 -18.31 -11.25
C GLN A 152 -3.68 -17.16 -10.92
N VAL A 153 -4.13 -16.18 -10.15
CA VAL A 153 -3.38 -14.95 -9.89
C VAL A 153 -3.14 -14.70 -8.41
N ILE A 154 -4.18 -14.68 -7.58
CA ILE A 154 -4.06 -14.23 -6.18
C ILE A 154 -3.09 -15.13 -5.40
N ASP A 155 -3.25 -16.45 -5.53
CA ASP A 155 -2.42 -17.43 -4.82
C ASP A 155 -0.99 -17.57 -5.40
N LYS A 156 -0.71 -16.97 -6.55
CA LYS A 156 0.59 -17.04 -7.22
C LYS A 156 1.42 -15.78 -7.08
N SER A 157 0.79 -14.65 -6.83
CA SER A 157 1.45 -13.35 -6.79
C SER A 157 2.21 -13.13 -5.48
N GLN A 158 3.39 -12.52 -5.57
CA GLN A 158 4.12 -12.00 -4.40
C GLN A 158 3.48 -10.69 -3.91
N THR A 159 2.94 -9.89 -4.83
CA THR A 159 2.09 -8.73 -4.49
C THR A 159 0.84 -9.21 -3.75
N ARG A 160 0.45 -8.54 -2.66
CA ARG A 160 -0.86 -8.81 -2.06
C ARG A 160 -1.95 -8.35 -3.01
N VAL A 161 -2.76 -9.29 -3.49
CA VAL A 161 -3.92 -9.01 -4.33
C VAL A 161 -5.19 -9.15 -3.51
N LEU A 162 -5.93 -8.05 -3.38
CA LEU A 162 -7.29 -7.99 -2.87
C LEU A 162 -8.23 -7.72 -4.05
N ALA A 163 -9.55 -7.75 -3.84
CA ALA A 163 -10.50 -7.54 -4.93
C ALA A 163 -11.80 -6.86 -4.49
N PHE A 164 -12.29 -5.98 -5.34
CA PHE A 164 -13.73 -5.71 -5.45
C PHE A 164 -14.33 -6.76 -6.36
N VAL A 165 -15.36 -7.47 -5.92
CA VAL A 165 -16.04 -8.44 -6.77
C VAL A 165 -17.12 -7.74 -7.61
N ASN A 166 -17.13 -7.97 -8.92
CA ASN A 166 -18.09 -7.35 -9.82
C ASN A 166 -19.51 -7.90 -9.60
N ILE A 167 -20.51 -7.02 -9.71
CA ILE A 167 -21.92 -7.43 -9.68
C ILE A 167 -22.30 -8.33 -10.88
N ALA A 168 -21.69 -8.10 -12.06
CA ALA A 168 -21.80 -9.01 -13.19
C ALA A 168 -21.10 -10.33 -12.87
N GLY A 169 -21.79 -11.45 -13.02
CA GLY A 169 -21.33 -12.75 -12.55
C GLY A 169 -19.99 -13.21 -13.14
N SER A 170 -19.70 -12.84 -14.37
CA SER A 170 -18.43 -13.12 -15.06
C SER A 170 -17.40 -11.98 -15.00
N GLY A 171 -17.70 -10.91 -14.25
CA GLY A 171 -16.84 -9.74 -14.20
C GLY A 171 -16.70 -9.03 -15.54
N MET A 172 -15.51 -8.47 -15.80
CA MET A 172 -15.21 -7.73 -17.03
C MET A 172 -14.89 -8.66 -18.21
N SER A 173 -15.84 -9.54 -18.51
CA SER A 173 -15.76 -10.51 -19.63
C SER A 173 -16.24 -9.93 -20.97
N GLY A 174 -16.69 -8.66 -20.97
CA GLY A 174 -17.24 -8.00 -22.15
C GLY A 174 -18.65 -8.44 -22.50
N LYS A 175 -19.21 -7.83 -23.56
CA LYS A 175 -20.57 -8.13 -24.06
C LYS A 175 -20.66 -9.53 -24.64
N PRO A 176 -21.85 -10.20 -24.57
CA PRO A 176 -23.08 -9.73 -23.90
C PRO A 176 -23.14 -10.02 -22.39
N MET A 177 -22.16 -10.73 -21.83
CA MET A 177 -22.20 -11.24 -20.44
C MET A 177 -22.25 -10.12 -19.40
N GLN A 178 -21.52 -9.04 -19.64
CA GLN A 178 -21.41 -7.89 -18.75
C GLN A 178 -22.68 -7.03 -18.71
N GLU A 179 -23.55 -7.18 -19.74
CA GLU A 179 -24.83 -6.47 -19.86
C GLU A 179 -26.02 -7.27 -19.33
N ASN A 180 -25.81 -8.53 -18.93
CA ASN A 180 -26.88 -9.41 -18.51
C ASN A 180 -27.30 -9.11 -17.05
N ILE A 181 -28.39 -8.35 -16.90
CA ILE A 181 -28.95 -7.97 -15.58
C ILE A 181 -29.40 -9.21 -14.78
N ASP A 182 -29.86 -10.26 -15.43
CA ASP A 182 -30.30 -11.50 -14.75
C ASP A 182 -29.12 -12.23 -14.09
N ASP A 183 -27.90 -12.08 -14.62
CA ASP A 183 -26.68 -12.62 -14.05
C ASP A 183 -26.09 -11.76 -12.92
N MET A 184 -26.59 -10.55 -12.74
CA MET A 184 -26.21 -9.64 -11.66
C MET A 184 -27.00 -10.00 -10.40
N ASN A 185 -26.40 -10.83 -9.54
CA ASN A 185 -27.08 -11.42 -8.39
C ASN A 185 -26.44 -10.97 -7.07
N ALA A 186 -27.16 -10.16 -6.29
CA ALA A 186 -26.67 -9.58 -5.03
C ALA A 186 -26.33 -10.66 -3.98
N ASP A 187 -27.17 -11.70 -3.86
CA ASP A 187 -26.98 -12.76 -2.87
C ASP A 187 -25.74 -13.61 -3.18
N SER A 188 -25.52 -13.91 -4.47
CA SER A 188 -24.31 -14.64 -4.93
C SER A 188 -23.03 -13.83 -4.68
N VAL A 189 -23.05 -12.53 -4.95
CA VAL A 189 -21.93 -11.64 -4.66
C VAL A 189 -21.66 -11.58 -3.16
N ALA A 190 -22.71 -11.39 -2.34
CA ALA A 190 -22.58 -11.34 -0.88
C ALA A 190 -22.05 -12.67 -0.30
N LEU A 191 -22.51 -13.81 -0.84
CA LEU A 191 -22.03 -15.13 -0.45
C LEU A 191 -20.53 -15.30 -0.77
N VAL A 192 -20.12 -14.98 -1.99
CA VAL A 192 -18.69 -15.07 -2.40
C VAL A 192 -17.84 -14.11 -1.58
N ALA A 193 -18.31 -12.90 -1.32
CA ALA A 193 -17.61 -11.95 -0.44
C ALA A 193 -17.44 -12.49 0.98
N LYS A 194 -18.42 -13.21 1.52
CA LYS A 194 -18.34 -13.85 2.82
C LYS A 194 -17.37 -15.04 2.84
N ILE A 195 -17.37 -15.87 1.79
CA ILE A 195 -16.46 -17.02 1.67
C ILE A 195 -15.00 -16.53 1.60
N TYR A 196 -14.75 -15.47 0.85
CA TYR A 196 -13.40 -14.92 0.63
C TYR A 196 -13.16 -13.59 1.35
N GLN A 197 -13.72 -13.41 2.55
CA GLN A 197 -13.70 -12.16 3.33
C GLN A 197 -12.30 -11.60 3.63
N ALA A 198 -11.26 -12.43 3.58
CA ALA A 198 -9.87 -12.00 3.74
C ALA A 198 -9.32 -11.32 2.48
N ILE A 199 -9.97 -11.51 1.32
CA ILE A 199 -9.52 -11.07 0.00
C ILE A 199 -10.49 -10.06 -0.60
N ILE A 200 -11.80 -10.33 -0.55
CA ILE A 200 -12.81 -9.42 -1.11
C ILE A 200 -13.07 -8.29 -0.13
N VAL A 201 -12.81 -7.07 -0.59
CA VAL A 201 -12.88 -5.84 0.21
C VAL A 201 -14.00 -4.90 -0.21
N GLY A 202 -14.79 -5.27 -1.21
CA GLY A 202 -15.94 -4.49 -1.68
C GLY A 202 -16.63 -5.10 -2.91
N VAL A 203 -17.62 -4.38 -3.40
CA VAL A 203 -18.41 -4.74 -4.60
C VAL A 203 -18.16 -3.69 -5.68
N LYS A 204 -17.96 -4.13 -6.92
CA LYS A 204 -17.79 -3.25 -8.09
C LYS A 204 -19.06 -3.19 -8.93
N ILE A 205 -19.40 -1.99 -9.37
CA ILE A 205 -20.28 -1.72 -10.52
C ILE A 205 -19.55 -0.84 -11.53
N GLY A 206 -19.53 -1.24 -12.79
CA GLY A 206 -18.92 -0.48 -13.88
C GLY A 206 -19.15 -1.14 -15.23
N HIS A 207 -18.93 -0.38 -16.31
CA HIS A 207 -18.99 -0.85 -17.70
C HIS A 207 -20.34 -1.41 -18.16
N TYR A 208 -21.43 -1.19 -17.43
CA TYR A 208 -22.78 -1.49 -17.91
C TYR A 208 -23.24 -0.35 -18.82
N GLU A 209 -23.61 -0.67 -20.07
CA GLU A 209 -23.95 0.32 -21.09
C GLU A 209 -25.48 0.49 -21.29
N GLY A 210 -26.29 -0.28 -20.60
CA GLY A 210 -27.74 -0.09 -20.60
C GLY A 210 -28.17 1.15 -19.80
N SER A 211 -29.48 1.44 -19.80
CA SER A 211 -30.05 2.60 -19.11
C SER A 211 -30.80 2.24 -17.81
N ASP A 212 -30.78 0.96 -17.42
CA ASP A 212 -31.46 0.49 -16.22
C ASP A 212 -30.58 0.69 -14.97
N TRP A 213 -31.18 1.24 -13.91
CA TRP A 213 -30.51 1.38 -12.62
C TRP A 213 -30.44 0.06 -11.82
N ALA A 214 -31.10 -1.01 -12.26
CA ALA A 214 -31.09 -2.29 -11.55
C ALA A 214 -29.69 -2.85 -11.27
N PRO A 215 -28.70 -2.77 -12.17
CA PRO A 215 -27.32 -3.16 -11.85
C PRO A 215 -26.72 -2.40 -10.67
N PHE A 216 -26.94 -1.09 -10.60
CA PHE A 216 -26.48 -0.26 -9.51
C PHE A 216 -27.15 -0.64 -8.18
N GLU A 217 -28.48 -0.79 -8.18
CA GLU A 217 -29.24 -1.17 -6.99
C GLU A 217 -28.85 -2.57 -6.47
N LYS A 218 -28.68 -3.52 -7.39
CA LYS A 218 -28.18 -4.88 -7.04
C LYS A 218 -26.77 -4.84 -6.44
N ALA A 219 -25.86 -4.03 -6.98
CA ALA A 219 -24.51 -3.85 -6.44
C ALA A 219 -24.54 -3.18 -5.06
N LEU A 220 -25.40 -2.19 -4.87
CA LEU A 220 -25.60 -1.53 -3.59
C LEU A 220 -26.15 -2.51 -2.54
N GLU A 221 -27.09 -3.35 -2.93
CA GLU A 221 -27.65 -4.39 -2.05
C GLU A 221 -26.60 -5.44 -1.69
N ALA A 222 -25.83 -5.96 -2.66
CA ALA A 222 -24.72 -6.88 -2.39
C ALA A 222 -23.71 -6.31 -1.40
N SER A 223 -23.40 -5.03 -1.55
CA SER A 223 -22.46 -4.30 -0.70
C SER A 223 -23.02 -4.08 0.73
N ARG A 224 -24.35 -3.91 0.88
CA ARG A 224 -25.01 -3.89 2.21
C ARG A 224 -24.93 -5.25 2.90
N GLN A 225 -25.30 -6.32 2.17
CA GLN A 225 -25.32 -7.68 2.70
C GLN A 225 -23.93 -8.18 3.11
N SER A 226 -22.89 -7.80 2.35
CA SER A 226 -21.50 -8.15 2.67
C SER A 226 -20.83 -7.18 3.66
N ASN A 227 -21.49 -6.10 4.06
CA ASN A 227 -20.93 -5.02 4.90
C ASN A 227 -19.60 -4.45 4.36
N THR A 228 -19.52 -4.30 3.04
CA THR A 228 -18.34 -3.76 2.35
C THR A 228 -18.68 -2.46 1.61
N PRO A 229 -17.71 -1.64 1.18
CA PRO A 229 -17.96 -0.49 0.33
C PRO A 229 -18.42 -0.92 -1.07
N LEU A 230 -19.20 -0.05 -1.71
CA LEU A 230 -19.46 -0.09 -3.14
C LEU A 230 -18.37 0.74 -3.86
N PHE A 231 -17.79 0.18 -4.92
CA PHE A 231 -16.84 0.85 -5.80
C PHE A 231 -17.53 1.11 -7.14
N VAL A 232 -17.73 2.39 -7.47
CA VAL A 232 -18.59 2.82 -8.60
C VAL A 232 -17.74 3.38 -9.72
N GLU A 233 -17.96 2.86 -10.90
CA GLU A 233 -17.40 3.34 -12.15
C GLU A 233 -18.47 3.31 -13.23
N CYS A 234 -19.18 4.42 -13.42
CA CYS A 234 -20.24 4.55 -14.42
C CYS A 234 -19.98 5.82 -15.23
N HIS A 235 -19.65 5.66 -16.52
CA HIS A 235 -19.25 6.74 -17.42
C HIS A 235 -20.38 7.23 -18.34
N LEU A 236 -21.48 6.51 -18.41
CA LEU A 236 -22.50 6.78 -19.42
C LEU A 236 -23.42 7.95 -19.05
N PRO A 237 -23.89 8.70 -20.02
CA PRO A 237 -24.69 9.93 -19.80
C PRO A 237 -25.99 9.68 -19.02
N GLN A 238 -26.62 8.53 -19.21
CA GLN A 238 -27.84 8.15 -18.49
C GLN A 238 -27.63 7.94 -16.97
N PHE A 239 -26.37 7.82 -16.53
CA PHE A 239 -25.99 7.73 -15.13
C PHE A 239 -25.19 8.98 -14.73
N THR A 240 -25.88 10.11 -14.58
CA THR A 240 -25.21 11.35 -14.22
C THR A 240 -24.43 11.20 -12.92
N LEU A 241 -23.32 11.92 -12.79
CA LEU A 241 -22.52 11.89 -11.56
C LEU A 241 -23.38 12.30 -10.34
N GLU A 242 -24.28 13.25 -10.50
CA GLU A 242 -25.19 13.69 -9.44
C GLU A 242 -26.09 12.55 -8.95
N ASP A 243 -26.71 11.80 -9.87
CA ASP A 243 -27.61 10.71 -9.52
C ASP A 243 -26.86 9.54 -8.87
N GLN A 244 -25.66 9.20 -9.37
CA GLN A 244 -24.80 8.21 -8.75
C GLN A 244 -24.43 8.61 -7.32
N LEU A 245 -23.89 9.82 -7.13
CA LEU A 245 -23.50 10.32 -5.82
C LEU A 245 -24.67 10.40 -4.85
N ARG A 246 -25.89 10.71 -5.33
CA ARG A 246 -27.09 10.74 -4.51
C ARG A 246 -27.48 9.37 -3.94
N LYS A 247 -27.22 8.28 -4.70
CA LYS A 247 -27.49 6.89 -4.29
C LYS A 247 -26.41 6.30 -3.39
N MET A 248 -25.18 6.82 -3.43
CA MET A 248 -24.02 6.30 -2.69
C MET A 248 -24.10 6.62 -1.19
N ARG A 249 -23.60 5.70 -0.38
CA ARG A 249 -23.55 5.76 1.08
C ARG A 249 -22.21 6.33 1.57
N PRO A 250 -22.12 6.79 2.81
CA PRO A 250 -20.84 7.07 3.47
C PRO A 250 -19.90 5.84 3.38
N GLY A 251 -18.67 6.06 2.91
CA GLY A 251 -17.66 5.00 2.71
C GLY A 251 -17.71 4.30 1.35
N ASP A 252 -18.75 4.52 0.53
CA ASP A 252 -18.72 4.09 -0.87
C ASP A 252 -17.74 4.96 -1.67
N ILE A 253 -17.15 4.38 -2.71
CA ILE A 253 -16.04 4.97 -3.47
C ILE A 253 -16.50 5.22 -4.91
N ILE A 254 -16.38 6.47 -5.37
CA ILE A 254 -16.49 6.83 -6.79
C ILE A 254 -15.09 6.95 -7.38
N THR A 255 -14.82 6.23 -8.46
CA THR A 255 -13.54 6.32 -9.18
C THR A 255 -13.66 7.14 -10.47
N HIS A 256 -12.53 7.38 -11.15
CA HIS A 256 -12.43 8.33 -12.28
C HIS A 256 -13.00 9.69 -11.94
N SER A 257 -12.76 10.13 -10.70
CA SER A 257 -13.42 11.32 -10.16
C SER A 257 -13.05 12.61 -10.90
N PHE A 258 -11.92 12.64 -11.59
CA PHE A 258 -11.38 13.83 -12.26
C PHE A 258 -11.32 13.65 -13.78
N GLU A 259 -12.21 12.85 -14.35
CA GLU A 259 -12.37 12.74 -15.79
C GLU A 259 -13.23 13.89 -16.34
N GLU A 260 -13.01 14.24 -17.61
CA GLU A 260 -13.84 15.21 -18.32
C GLU A 260 -14.73 14.50 -19.35
N VAL A 261 -15.82 13.95 -18.85
CA VAL A 261 -16.89 13.38 -19.67
C VAL A 261 -18.09 14.30 -19.52
N SER A 262 -18.31 15.15 -20.52
CA SER A 262 -19.33 16.21 -20.50
C SER A 262 -20.73 15.64 -20.24
N GLU A 263 -21.03 14.52 -20.88
CA GLU A 263 -22.32 13.84 -20.80
C GLU A 263 -22.63 13.35 -19.38
N ARG A 264 -21.62 13.03 -18.60
CA ARG A 264 -21.76 12.52 -17.22
C ARG A 264 -21.82 13.61 -16.16
N MET A 265 -21.65 14.86 -16.50
CA MET A 265 -21.44 15.98 -15.58
C MET A 265 -20.14 15.83 -14.74
N PRO A 266 -18.99 16.32 -15.22
CA PRO A 266 -17.73 16.25 -14.48
C PRO A 266 -17.80 17.01 -13.14
N VAL A 267 -16.88 16.76 -12.23
CA VAL A 267 -16.85 17.34 -10.87
C VAL A 267 -16.75 18.88 -10.87
N VAL A 268 -16.13 19.44 -11.91
CA VAL A 268 -15.97 20.88 -12.13
C VAL A 268 -16.84 21.29 -13.32
N ASP A 269 -17.52 22.43 -13.20
CA ASP A 269 -18.35 22.98 -14.29
C ASP A 269 -17.53 23.84 -15.26
N ASP A 270 -18.20 24.36 -16.31
CA ASP A 270 -17.58 25.18 -17.37
C ASP A 270 -16.99 26.52 -16.85
N LYS A 271 -17.29 26.90 -15.60
CA LYS A 271 -16.75 28.07 -14.90
C LYS A 271 -15.62 27.69 -13.93
N GLU A 272 -15.09 26.47 -14.06
CA GLU A 272 -14.07 25.91 -13.17
C GLU A 272 -14.51 25.85 -11.69
N LYS A 273 -15.82 25.72 -11.42
CA LYS A 273 -16.37 25.60 -10.06
C LYS A 273 -16.72 24.16 -9.74
N VAL A 274 -16.29 23.71 -8.57
CA VAL A 274 -16.71 22.40 -8.04
C VAL A 274 -18.23 22.44 -7.83
N ARG A 275 -18.92 21.46 -8.40
CA ARG A 275 -20.39 21.38 -8.34
C ARG A 275 -20.88 21.14 -6.91
N GLY A 276 -21.96 21.80 -6.52
CA GLY A 276 -22.48 21.75 -5.15
C GLY A 276 -22.84 20.33 -4.69
N PHE A 277 -23.40 19.49 -5.59
CA PHE A 277 -23.73 18.10 -5.26
C PHE A 277 -22.49 17.23 -4.97
N VAL A 278 -21.32 17.54 -5.58
CA VAL A 278 -20.05 16.88 -5.29
C VAL A 278 -19.58 17.18 -3.87
N LEU A 279 -19.62 18.46 -3.49
CA LEU A 279 -19.28 18.89 -2.13
C LEU A 279 -20.22 18.27 -1.09
N ALA A 280 -21.52 18.22 -1.38
CA ALA A 280 -22.51 17.58 -0.52
C ALA A 280 -22.26 16.08 -0.36
N ALA A 281 -21.88 15.36 -1.44
CA ALA A 281 -21.52 13.96 -1.38
C ALA A 281 -20.26 13.72 -0.54
N LYS A 282 -19.23 14.56 -0.71
CA LYS A 282 -18.01 14.53 0.11
C LYS A 282 -18.32 14.72 1.60
N GLN A 283 -19.19 15.69 1.95
CA GLN A 283 -19.62 15.94 3.33
C GLN A 283 -20.37 14.74 3.92
N ARG A 284 -21.15 14.03 3.12
CA ARG A 284 -21.82 12.78 3.54
C ARG A 284 -20.85 11.62 3.74
N GLY A 285 -19.59 11.73 3.32
CA GLY A 285 -18.58 10.69 3.48
C GLY A 285 -18.42 9.76 2.27
N VAL A 286 -18.92 10.14 1.09
CA VAL A 286 -18.54 9.46 -0.16
C VAL A 286 -17.07 9.72 -0.44
N LEU A 287 -16.33 8.70 -0.84
CA LEU A 287 -14.90 8.75 -1.10
C LEU A 287 -14.65 8.92 -2.60
N PHE A 288 -13.70 9.78 -2.92
CA PHE A 288 -13.30 10.10 -4.30
C PHE A 288 -11.94 9.47 -4.60
N ASP A 289 -11.91 8.56 -5.56
CA ASP A 289 -10.68 7.92 -6.04
C ASP A 289 -10.25 8.52 -7.37
N VAL A 290 -8.94 8.61 -7.60
CA VAL A 290 -8.41 9.17 -8.85
C VAL A 290 -8.77 8.29 -10.05
N GLY A 291 -8.50 6.98 -9.97
CA GLY A 291 -8.74 6.06 -11.06
C GLY A 291 -8.14 6.57 -12.38
N HIS A 292 -6.83 6.82 -12.42
CA HIS A 292 -6.22 7.58 -13.52
C HIS A 292 -6.46 6.96 -14.90
N GLY A 293 -6.18 5.65 -15.03
CA GLY A 293 -6.37 4.90 -16.26
C GLY A 293 -5.85 5.57 -17.54
N GLY A 294 -6.52 5.27 -18.63
CA GLY A 294 -6.31 5.93 -19.92
C GLY A 294 -7.13 7.21 -20.09
N ALA A 295 -8.26 7.36 -19.35
CA ALA A 295 -9.22 8.45 -19.52
C ALA A 295 -9.61 9.16 -18.23
N GLY A 296 -9.41 8.57 -17.07
CA GLY A 296 -10.02 8.97 -15.79
C GLY A 296 -9.41 10.18 -15.08
N PHE A 297 -8.38 10.83 -15.63
CA PHE A 297 -7.70 11.95 -14.96
C PHE A 297 -7.32 13.07 -15.92
N TRP A 298 -7.89 14.26 -15.72
CA TRP A 298 -7.67 15.46 -16.52
C TRP A 298 -7.24 16.62 -15.63
N PHE A 299 -6.22 17.38 -16.04
CA PHE A 299 -5.77 18.56 -15.29
C PHE A 299 -6.84 19.66 -15.23
N SER A 300 -7.67 19.78 -16.25
CA SER A 300 -8.81 20.69 -16.29
C SER A 300 -9.84 20.42 -15.18
N GLN A 301 -9.93 19.20 -14.68
CA GLN A 301 -10.78 18.83 -13.56
C GLN A 301 -10.01 18.80 -12.23
N ALA A 302 -8.83 18.19 -12.21
CA ALA A 302 -8.09 17.95 -10.98
C ALA A 302 -7.54 19.24 -10.34
N ILE A 303 -7.02 20.18 -11.14
CA ILE A 303 -6.41 21.41 -10.62
C ILE A 303 -7.45 22.32 -9.96
N PRO A 304 -8.53 22.77 -10.65
CA PRO A 304 -9.53 23.61 -10.03
C PRO A 304 -10.28 22.92 -8.88
N ALA A 305 -10.47 21.59 -8.95
CA ALA A 305 -11.05 20.82 -7.85
C ALA A 305 -10.16 20.90 -6.61
N TYR A 306 -8.85 20.64 -6.75
CA TYR A 306 -7.90 20.70 -5.64
C TYR A 306 -7.81 22.09 -5.03
N GLN A 307 -7.76 23.16 -5.85
CA GLN A 307 -7.71 24.55 -5.40
C GLN A 307 -8.94 24.97 -4.59
N GLN A 308 -10.08 24.33 -4.84
CA GLN A 308 -11.33 24.55 -4.11
C GLN A 308 -11.58 23.55 -2.97
N GLY A 309 -10.54 22.78 -2.59
CA GLY A 309 -10.61 21.86 -1.45
C GLY A 309 -11.20 20.49 -1.75
N LEU A 310 -11.51 20.16 -3.01
CA LEU A 310 -11.87 18.81 -3.42
C LEU A 310 -10.60 18.02 -3.75
N SER A 311 -10.00 17.39 -2.74
CA SER A 311 -8.89 16.45 -2.91
C SER A 311 -9.40 15.03 -3.02
N PRO A 312 -8.71 14.13 -3.78
CA PRO A 312 -9.01 12.71 -3.78
C PRO A 312 -8.76 12.10 -2.39
N ASN A 313 -9.48 11.05 -2.07
CA ASN A 313 -9.24 10.24 -0.88
C ASN A 313 -8.12 9.23 -1.13
N THR A 314 -8.02 8.71 -2.35
CA THR A 314 -7.10 7.65 -2.78
C THR A 314 -6.56 7.89 -4.18
N PHE A 315 -5.46 7.22 -4.52
CA PHE A 315 -4.80 7.28 -5.82
C PHE A 315 -4.89 5.95 -6.56
N GLY A 316 -6.10 5.48 -6.88
CA GLY A 316 -6.26 4.34 -7.78
C GLY A 316 -5.59 4.60 -9.13
N SER A 317 -4.74 3.68 -9.58
CA SER A 317 -4.04 3.87 -10.85
C SER A 317 -4.86 3.46 -12.06
N ASP A 318 -5.81 2.56 -11.86
CA ASP A 318 -6.49 1.85 -12.96
C ASP A 318 -5.45 1.17 -13.88
N LEU A 319 -4.54 0.41 -13.24
CA LEU A 319 -3.47 -0.30 -13.91
C LEU A 319 -4.02 -1.41 -14.80
N HIS A 320 -3.78 -1.28 -16.07
CA HIS A 320 -4.07 -2.29 -17.09
C HIS A 320 -3.16 -2.08 -18.32
N ARG A 321 -3.23 -2.97 -19.30
CA ARG A 321 -2.38 -2.97 -20.48
C ARG A 321 -2.33 -1.62 -21.22
N PHE A 322 -3.45 -0.91 -21.31
CA PHE A 322 -3.51 0.33 -22.08
C PHE A 322 -3.08 1.56 -21.26
N SER A 323 -3.31 1.55 -19.94
CA SER A 323 -3.00 2.68 -19.06
C SER A 323 -1.52 2.79 -18.69
N MET A 324 -0.82 1.65 -18.55
CA MET A 324 0.57 1.61 -18.07
C MET A 324 1.57 2.38 -18.96
N ASN A 325 1.29 2.50 -20.26
CA ASN A 325 2.13 3.22 -21.21
C ASN A 325 1.54 4.59 -21.61
N ALA A 326 0.32 4.90 -21.14
CA ALA A 326 -0.34 6.19 -21.35
C ALA A 326 0.11 7.24 -20.30
N GLY A 327 -0.66 8.27 -20.06
CA GLY A 327 -0.38 9.31 -19.07
C GLY A 327 -0.22 8.81 -17.65
N MET A 328 -0.86 7.70 -17.28
CA MET A 328 -0.86 7.12 -15.93
C MET A 328 0.54 6.69 -15.48
N LYS A 329 1.27 5.91 -16.26
CA LYS A 329 2.59 5.32 -16.00
C LYS A 329 2.60 4.34 -14.81
N ASN A 330 2.52 4.83 -13.59
CA ASN A 330 2.49 4.07 -12.33
C ASN A 330 1.97 4.94 -11.17
N MET A 331 1.80 4.34 -10.00
CA MET A 331 1.35 5.02 -8.77
C MET A 331 2.21 6.25 -8.44
N LEU A 332 3.53 6.16 -8.50
CA LEU A 332 4.43 7.28 -8.15
C LEU A 332 4.31 8.46 -9.12
N ASN A 333 3.98 8.18 -10.39
CA ASN A 333 3.71 9.23 -11.36
C ASN A 333 2.42 10.00 -11.01
N ILE A 334 1.36 9.30 -10.56
CA ILE A 334 0.12 9.92 -10.10
C ILE A 334 0.37 10.77 -8.85
N MET A 335 1.07 10.21 -7.86
CA MET A 335 1.45 10.93 -6.64
C MET A 335 2.28 12.19 -6.98
N SER A 336 3.21 12.08 -7.93
CA SER A 336 4.04 13.20 -8.39
C SER A 336 3.25 14.29 -9.13
N LYS A 337 2.19 13.93 -9.87
CA LYS A 337 1.25 14.89 -10.46
C LYS A 337 0.58 15.73 -9.39
N TYR A 338 0.10 15.10 -8.31
CA TYR A 338 -0.51 15.84 -7.21
C TYR A 338 0.50 16.71 -6.45
N MET A 339 1.77 16.27 -6.35
CA MET A 339 2.83 17.16 -5.85
C MET A 339 3.06 18.36 -6.76
N ALA A 340 2.98 18.18 -8.08
CA ALA A 340 3.10 19.29 -9.05
C ALA A 340 1.89 20.24 -9.00
N ILE A 341 0.70 19.74 -8.62
CA ILE A 341 -0.51 20.55 -8.36
C ILE A 341 -0.40 21.34 -7.05
N GLY A 342 0.54 20.97 -6.15
CA GLY A 342 0.75 21.66 -4.87
C GLY A 342 0.46 20.84 -3.62
N MET A 343 0.15 19.55 -3.74
CA MET A 343 -0.06 18.67 -2.59
C MET A 343 1.28 18.37 -1.88
N ALA A 344 1.28 18.40 -0.55
CA ALA A 344 2.46 18.05 0.24
C ALA A 344 2.82 16.56 0.10
N VAL A 345 4.11 16.21 0.32
CA VAL A 345 4.59 14.84 0.23
C VAL A 345 3.86 13.93 1.23
N GLU A 346 3.67 14.40 2.45
CA GLU A 346 2.95 13.69 3.51
C GLU A 346 1.51 13.38 3.12
N ASP A 347 0.88 14.32 2.43
CA ASP A 347 -0.51 14.18 1.97
C ASP A 347 -0.63 13.16 0.83
N VAL A 348 0.30 13.13 -0.12
CA VAL A 348 0.25 12.11 -1.19
C VAL A 348 0.56 10.73 -0.62
N ILE A 349 1.48 10.61 0.35
CA ILE A 349 1.75 9.34 1.04
C ILE A 349 0.53 8.87 1.82
N THR A 350 -0.14 9.76 2.54
CA THR A 350 -1.36 9.43 3.30
C THR A 350 -2.43 8.81 2.42
N ARG A 351 -2.65 9.32 1.20
CA ARG A 351 -3.66 8.82 0.25
C ARG A 351 -3.29 7.47 -0.36
N ALA A 352 -2.01 7.24 -0.56
CA ALA A 352 -1.49 5.99 -1.12
C ALA A 352 -1.25 4.89 -0.06
N THR A 353 -1.44 5.18 1.23
CA THR A 353 -1.20 4.25 2.34
C THR A 353 -2.43 4.13 3.24
N TRP A 354 -2.50 4.93 4.32
CA TRP A 354 -3.53 4.82 5.35
C TRP A 354 -4.95 5.10 4.84
N ASN A 355 -5.14 6.11 3.99
CA ASN A 355 -6.46 6.39 3.43
C ASN A 355 -6.92 5.26 2.52
N ALA A 356 -6.03 4.70 1.68
CA ALA A 356 -6.33 3.55 0.84
C ALA A 356 -6.72 2.34 1.69
N ALA A 357 -5.97 2.03 2.75
CA ALA A 357 -6.29 0.94 3.68
C ALA A 357 -7.66 1.12 4.34
N LYS A 358 -7.95 2.33 4.86
CA LYS A 358 -9.25 2.64 5.48
C LYS A 358 -10.42 2.53 4.49
N SER A 359 -10.25 2.99 3.25
CA SER A 359 -11.31 2.97 2.25
C SER A 359 -11.80 1.56 1.93
N ILE A 360 -10.94 0.57 2.10
CA ILE A 360 -11.24 -0.85 1.89
C ILE A 360 -11.40 -1.63 3.22
N LYS A 361 -11.53 -0.94 4.35
CA LYS A 361 -11.69 -1.52 5.69
C LYS A 361 -10.57 -2.51 6.08
N ARG A 362 -9.32 -2.23 5.69
CA ARG A 362 -8.13 -3.04 6.01
C ARG A 362 -7.17 -2.24 6.89
N ASP A 363 -7.59 -1.99 8.13
CA ASP A 363 -6.83 -1.23 9.14
C ASP A 363 -5.53 -1.93 9.58
N ASP A 364 -5.35 -3.19 9.19
CA ASP A 364 -4.12 -3.97 9.34
C ASP A 364 -3.04 -3.59 8.33
N LEU A 365 -3.39 -2.85 7.26
CA LEU A 365 -2.50 -2.39 6.20
C LEU A 365 -2.22 -0.88 6.28
N GLY A 366 -1.29 -0.39 5.45
CA GLY A 366 -1.02 1.04 5.29
C GLY A 366 -0.45 1.71 6.55
N ASN A 367 0.23 0.95 7.43
CA ASN A 367 0.85 1.46 8.65
C ASN A 367 2.10 0.65 9.03
N LEU A 368 2.89 1.19 9.97
CA LEU A 368 4.13 0.59 10.46
C LEU A 368 4.08 0.27 11.97
N ASN A 369 2.91 -0.13 12.47
CA ASN A 369 2.77 -0.58 13.86
C ASN A 369 3.73 -1.73 14.17
N GLU A 370 4.29 -1.74 15.37
CA GLU A 370 4.97 -2.93 15.87
C GLU A 370 4.00 -4.12 15.87
N GLY A 371 4.44 -5.25 15.32
CA GLY A 371 3.62 -6.43 15.05
C GLY A 371 2.90 -6.45 13.69
N ALA A 372 2.78 -5.34 12.98
CA ALA A 372 2.23 -5.31 11.63
C ALA A 372 3.14 -6.06 10.64
N ILE A 373 2.56 -6.49 9.52
CA ILE A 373 3.32 -7.05 8.40
C ILE A 373 4.28 -5.99 7.88
N ALA A 374 5.55 -6.37 7.65
CA ALA A 374 6.58 -5.46 7.17
C ALA A 374 6.48 -5.24 5.66
N ASP A 375 5.48 -4.46 5.25
CA ASP A 375 5.31 -3.92 3.91
C ASP A 375 5.77 -2.47 3.93
N ILE A 376 6.88 -2.16 3.27
CA ILE A 376 7.56 -0.87 3.36
C ILE A 376 8.04 -0.42 1.98
N ALA A 377 7.91 0.87 1.69
CA ALA A 377 8.57 1.50 0.56
C ALA A 377 9.58 2.57 1.04
N LEU A 378 10.76 2.58 0.45
CA LEU A 378 11.74 3.65 0.60
C LEU A 378 11.67 4.50 -0.67
N LEU A 379 11.31 5.77 -0.50
CA LEU A 379 11.07 6.69 -1.59
C LEU A 379 12.07 7.84 -1.57
N SER A 380 12.62 8.19 -2.73
CA SER A 380 13.35 9.43 -2.94
C SER A 380 12.46 10.49 -3.58
N VAL A 381 12.74 11.76 -3.30
CA VAL A 381 12.18 12.91 -4.03
C VAL A 381 13.27 13.46 -4.95
N GLN A 382 13.17 13.13 -6.21
CA GLN A 382 14.07 13.67 -7.25
C GLN A 382 13.72 15.13 -7.54
N THR A 383 14.74 15.99 -7.65
CA THR A 383 14.59 17.38 -8.03
C THR A 383 15.08 17.60 -9.46
N GLY A 384 14.31 18.31 -10.28
CA GLY A 384 14.65 18.54 -11.70
C GLY A 384 13.50 19.19 -12.45
N LYS A 385 13.53 19.09 -13.77
CA LYS A 385 12.42 19.49 -14.65
C LYS A 385 11.71 18.24 -15.13
N PHE A 386 10.46 18.08 -14.75
CA PHE A 386 9.63 16.94 -15.10
C PHE A 386 8.39 17.39 -15.84
N GLY A 387 7.94 16.60 -16.82
CA GLY A 387 6.67 16.80 -17.50
C GLY A 387 5.71 15.68 -17.12
N PHE A 388 4.52 16.02 -16.65
CA PHE A 388 3.46 15.09 -16.33
C PHE A 388 2.34 15.22 -17.34
N VAL A 389 1.83 14.11 -17.85
CA VAL A 389 0.80 14.09 -18.90
C VAL A 389 -0.49 13.52 -18.34
N ASP A 390 -1.61 14.17 -18.59
CA ASP A 390 -2.94 13.69 -18.22
C ASP A 390 -3.57 12.78 -19.30
N ALA A 391 -4.83 12.42 -19.14
CA ALA A 391 -5.56 11.57 -20.08
C ALA A 391 -5.88 12.30 -21.42
N ALA A 392 -5.96 13.63 -21.39
CA ALA A 392 -6.17 14.45 -22.60
C ALA A 392 -4.88 14.68 -23.40
N GLY A 393 -3.72 14.28 -22.89
CA GLY A 393 -2.42 14.60 -23.47
C GLY A 393 -1.87 15.96 -23.07
N SER A 394 -2.55 16.68 -22.15
CA SER A 394 -2.06 17.96 -21.61
C SER A 394 -0.85 17.71 -20.70
N ARG A 395 0.15 18.64 -20.78
CA ARG A 395 1.38 18.52 -20.00
C ARG A 395 1.44 19.58 -18.89
N LEU A 396 1.62 19.09 -17.65
CA LEU A 396 1.95 19.92 -16.49
C LEU A 396 3.44 19.82 -16.18
N GLU A 397 4.10 20.94 -15.94
CA GLU A 397 5.49 20.96 -15.48
C GLU A 397 5.57 20.84 -13.96
N GLY A 398 6.54 20.07 -13.49
CA GLY A 398 6.86 19.93 -12.06
C GLY A 398 8.36 19.95 -11.82
N THR A 399 8.73 20.27 -10.59
CA THR A 399 10.14 20.35 -10.17
C THR A 399 10.56 19.17 -9.29
N ARG A 400 9.61 18.33 -8.89
CA ARG A 400 9.85 17.17 -8.03
C ARG A 400 9.12 15.93 -8.55
N LYS A 401 9.74 14.77 -8.39
CA LYS A 401 9.21 13.47 -8.76
C LYS A 401 9.55 12.44 -7.68
N LEU A 402 8.61 11.58 -7.33
CA LEU A 402 8.84 10.42 -6.46
C LEU A 402 9.45 9.27 -7.25
N GLU A 403 10.37 8.54 -6.62
CA GLU A 403 10.96 7.30 -7.12
C GLU A 403 11.11 6.27 -6.00
N ALA A 404 10.85 4.99 -6.28
CA ALA A 404 11.01 3.92 -5.29
C ALA A 404 12.44 3.38 -5.36
N GLU A 405 13.20 3.62 -4.31
CA GLU A 405 14.57 3.13 -4.16
C GLU A 405 14.60 1.67 -3.69
N LEU A 406 13.67 1.31 -2.79
CA LEU A 406 13.58 -0.04 -2.27
C LEU A 406 12.14 -0.36 -1.86
N THR A 407 11.71 -1.60 -2.13
CA THR A 407 10.41 -2.09 -1.69
C THR A 407 10.58 -3.40 -0.92
N ILE A 408 9.93 -3.46 0.23
CA ILE A 408 9.92 -4.61 1.12
C ILE A 408 8.48 -5.13 1.22
N ARG A 409 8.30 -6.43 0.98
CA ARG A 409 7.01 -7.12 1.07
C ARG A 409 7.16 -8.29 2.06
N GLU A 410 6.37 -8.29 3.14
CA GLU A 410 6.46 -9.28 4.22
C GLU A 410 7.90 -9.45 4.75
N GLY A 411 8.61 -8.33 4.92
CA GLY A 411 9.98 -8.31 5.41
C GLY A 411 11.04 -8.75 4.41
N LYS A 412 10.66 -9.09 3.18
CA LYS A 412 11.59 -9.47 2.10
C LYS A 412 11.78 -8.30 1.14
N ILE A 413 13.02 -8.03 0.77
CA ILE A 413 13.33 -7.05 -0.27
C ILE A 413 12.90 -7.64 -1.61
N VAL A 414 11.96 -6.98 -2.29
CA VAL A 414 11.40 -7.39 -3.58
C VAL A 414 11.78 -6.47 -4.72
N TRP A 415 12.27 -5.27 -4.41
CA TRP A 415 12.82 -4.29 -5.34
C TRP A 415 13.97 -3.53 -4.68
N ASP A 416 15.05 -3.33 -5.40
CA ASP A 416 16.21 -2.53 -4.98
C ASP A 416 16.81 -1.86 -6.22
N LEU A 417 16.45 -0.60 -6.44
CA LEU A 417 16.77 0.13 -7.66
C LEU A 417 18.27 0.36 -7.82
N ASN A 418 18.93 0.77 -6.73
CA ASN A 418 20.31 1.22 -6.74
C ASN A 418 21.23 0.35 -5.85
N GLY A 419 20.79 -0.86 -5.47
CA GLY A 419 21.62 -1.78 -4.70
C GLY A 419 21.84 -1.36 -3.24
N LEU A 420 20.89 -0.63 -2.62
CA LEU A 420 20.97 -0.21 -1.21
C LEU A 420 21.18 -1.38 -0.25
N ALA A 421 20.65 -2.53 -0.60
CA ALA A 421 20.75 -3.75 0.18
C ALA A 421 21.85 -4.70 -0.33
N ALA A 422 22.51 -4.38 -1.43
CA ALA A 422 23.57 -5.21 -2.01
C ALA A 422 24.89 -5.03 -1.25
N LYS A 423 25.75 -6.04 -1.31
CA LYS A 423 27.14 -5.91 -0.84
C LYS A 423 27.95 -5.21 -1.93
N PRO A 424 28.90 -4.31 -1.56
CA PRO A 424 29.83 -3.74 -2.52
C PRO A 424 30.58 -4.84 -3.29
N TRP A 425 30.83 -4.61 -4.57
CA TRP A 425 31.55 -5.55 -5.44
C TRP A 425 32.93 -5.95 -4.92
N LYS A 426 33.63 -4.97 -4.33
CA LYS A 426 34.94 -5.17 -3.71
C LYS A 426 34.94 -4.49 -2.34
N GLN A 427 35.25 -5.23 -1.31
CA GLN A 427 35.66 -4.76 0.02
C GLN A 427 36.98 -5.40 0.36
#